data_d93789f533abfcad688112f717e40642
#
_entry.id   d93789f533abfcad688112f717e40642
#
_cell.length_a   1.000
_cell.length_b   1.000
_cell.length_c   1.000
_cell.angle_alpha   90.00
_cell.angle_beta   90.00
_cell.angle_gamma   90.00
#
_symmetry.space_group_name_H-M   'P 1'
#
loop_
_entity.id
_entity.type
_entity.pdbx_description
1 polymer ?
#
loop_
_entity_poly.entity_id
_entity_poly.type
_entity_poly.pdbx_seq_one_letter_code
_entity_poly.pdbx_strand_id
1 'polypeptide(L)'
;MLLKDCAETWSRHKKLETTTKQQKPIAECFFLPSSITMNTSSQPEDISEMTPSQHPGPFHQIGDSDIWIYSAFYEPVKQGVDAPMIRALGVAMRNLSGLALSCHVTYEDRSVTTVSGRLRAALDHHHKSYSASFLYCPVTGTRKPSFVAFSLNKHETPGHEFQVMFPASKRERTFTVCYSVIYGNYDCYSMLLQSITYNRMMGAEHFFLYNQTMGPRADAVVRHFQDLGIMTVLSMPEFPANEAWYHSQIMAINDCIYRNRNISEFVAVVDPDEFIMPVQHHSWGEVLKAVTDREIKEKRGENVGVFAFEHSMFCNNRLNNTEWATFKKNFQLSDEEGKFIERNDITTLLELRRSNLLRFPDV
;
A
#
# COMPACT_ATOMS: atom_id res chain seq x y z
N MET A 1 -8.99 -30.01 -14.21
CA MET A 1 -7.65 -30.25 -14.74
C MET A 1 -6.77 -29.01 -14.65
N LEU A 2 -7.29 -27.81 -14.89
CA LEU A 2 -6.54 -26.52 -14.81
C LEU A 2 -6.06 -26.12 -13.40
N LEU A 3 -6.78 -26.48 -12.34
CA LEU A 3 -6.37 -26.21 -10.94
C LEU A 3 -5.13 -27.00 -10.50
N LYS A 4 -4.81 -28.11 -11.17
CA LYS A 4 -3.65 -28.94 -10.86
C LYS A 4 -2.35 -28.28 -11.27
N ASP A 5 -2.35 -27.59 -12.41
CA ASP A 5 -1.14 -26.95 -12.95
C ASP A 5 -0.74 -25.71 -12.16
N CYS A 6 -1.74 -24.93 -11.69
CA CYS A 6 -1.49 -23.79 -10.80
C CYS A 6 -0.97 -24.22 -9.43
N ALA A 7 -1.54 -25.28 -8.86
CA ALA A 7 -1.10 -25.83 -7.57
C ALA A 7 0.33 -26.44 -7.67
N GLU A 8 0.68 -27.04 -8.81
CA GLU A 8 2.04 -27.54 -9.05
C GLU A 8 3.05 -26.41 -9.25
N THR A 9 2.68 -25.33 -9.90
CA THR A 9 3.53 -24.13 -10.06
C THR A 9 3.77 -23.45 -8.71
N TRP A 10 2.72 -23.31 -7.89
CA TRP A 10 2.83 -22.77 -6.53
C TRP A 10 3.66 -23.69 -5.60
N SER A 11 3.48 -25.02 -5.71
CA SER A 11 4.28 -25.99 -4.95
C SER A 11 5.75 -25.98 -5.35
N ARG A 12 6.08 -25.72 -6.64
CA ARG A 12 7.46 -25.54 -7.12
C ARG A 12 8.08 -24.26 -6.60
N HIS A 13 7.34 -23.15 -6.57
CA HIS A 13 7.83 -21.90 -5.95
C HIS A 13 8.11 -22.07 -4.47
N LYS A 14 7.25 -22.74 -3.71
CA LYS A 14 7.49 -23.03 -2.29
C LYS A 14 8.72 -23.91 -2.03
N LYS A 15 9.07 -24.81 -2.97
CA LYS A 15 10.29 -25.63 -2.90
C LYS A 15 11.56 -24.86 -3.30
N LEU A 16 11.44 -23.79 -4.10
CA LEU A 16 12.57 -22.95 -4.52
C LEU A 16 12.96 -21.90 -3.48
N GLU A 17 12.08 -21.55 -2.55
CA GLU A 17 12.38 -20.64 -1.44
C GLU A 17 13.38 -21.22 -0.41
N THR A 18 13.70 -22.50 -0.47
CA THR A 18 14.68 -23.16 0.42
C THR A 18 16.12 -23.20 -0.12
N THR A 19 16.36 -22.66 -1.31
CA THR A 19 17.71 -22.57 -1.87
C THR A 19 18.00 -21.15 -2.34
N THR A 20 18.87 -20.48 -1.61
CA THR A 20 19.52 -19.20 -1.92
C THR A 20 19.93 -19.09 -3.37
N LYS A 21 19.15 -18.40 -4.21
CA LYS A 21 19.60 -17.75 -5.45
C LYS A 21 18.59 -16.69 -5.89
N GLN A 22 19.11 -15.48 -6.11
CA GLN A 22 18.55 -14.33 -6.82
C GLN A 22 17.06 -14.44 -7.19
N GLN A 23 16.20 -13.78 -6.41
CA GLN A 23 14.80 -13.56 -6.75
C GLN A 23 14.72 -12.77 -8.06
N LYS A 24 14.23 -13.42 -9.11
CA LYS A 24 13.72 -12.69 -10.27
C LYS A 24 12.46 -11.92 -9.86
N PRO A 25 12.25 -10.70 -10.37
CA PRO A 25 11.02 -9.96 -10.09
C PRO A 25 9.80 -10.77 -10.51
N ILE A 26 8.78 -10.79 -9.65
CA ILE A 26 7.52 -11.54 -9.81
C ILE A 26 6.59 -10.87 -10.82
N ALA A 27 7.06 -10.10 -11.74
CA ALA A 27 6.25 -9.56 -12.82
C ALA A 27 7.02 -9.66 -14.13
N GLU A 28 6.96 -10.80 -14.78
CA GLU A 28 7.16 -10.82 -16.23
C GLU A 28 5.93 -10.16 -16.88
N CYS A 29 5.94 -8.82 -16.94
CA CYS A 29 5.10 -8.11 -17.88
C CYS A 29 5.57 -8.48 -19.28
N PHE A 30 4.83 -9.31 -19.98
CA PHE A 30 5.17 -9.70 -21.34
C PHE A 30 5.21 -8.46 -22.23
N PHE A 31 6.34 -8.29 -22.92
CA PHE A 31 6.57 -7.22 -23.86
C PHE A 31 5.51 -7.24 -24.98
N LEU A 32 4.79 -6.15 -25.13
CA LEU A 32 4.06 -5.82 -26.36
C LEU A 32 4.99 -5.04 -27.30
N PRO A 33 4.87 -5.26 -28.63
CA PRO A 33 5.70 -4.54 -29.60
C PRO A 33 5.44 -3.03 -29.54
N SER A 34 6.53 -2.28 -29.57
CA SER A 34 6.61 -0.84 -29.57
C SER A 34 5.88 -0.23 -30.76
N SER A 35 4.67 0.25 -30.60
CA SER A 35 4.07 1.24 -31.51
C SER A 35 2.85 1.92 -30.90
N ILE A 36 3.09 2.73 -29.87
CA ILE A 36 2.25 3.88 -29.57
C ILE A 36 3.21 5.06 -29.40
N THR A 37 3.36 5.84 -30.45
CA THR A 37 4.01 7.14 -30.41
C THR A 37 3.11 8.10 -29.64
N MET A 38 3.38 8.32 -28.37
CA MET A 38 2.92 9.53 -27.70
C MET A 38 3.79 10.68 -28.18
N ASN A 39 3.18 11.73 -28.70
CA ASN A 39 3.85 12.97 -29.06
C ASN A 39 4.47 13.59 -27.80
N THR A 40 5.77 13.42 -27.63
CA THR A 40 6.57 14.14 -26.65
C THR A 40 7.09 15.41 -27.31
N SER A 41 6.32 16.49 -27.26
CA SER A 41 6.81 17.85 -27.52
C SER A 41 6.46 18.72 -26.32
N SER A 42 7.29 18.65 -25.30
CA SER A 42 7.51 19.75 -24.36
C SER A 42 8.90 19.57 -23.73
N GLN A 43 9.74 20.57 -23.94
CA GLN A 43 11.05 20.68 -23.31
C GLN A 43 10.91 20.72 -21.78
N PRO A 44 11.95 20.33 -21.02
CA PRO A 44 11.92 20.41 -19.58
C PRO A 44 11.89 21.88 -19.16
N GLU A 45 10.77 22.32 -18.62
CA GLU A 45 10.68 23.59 -17.91
C GLU A 45 11.34 23.44 -16.52
N ASP A 46 12.08 24.47 -16.17
CA ASP A 46 12.82 24.68 -14.93
C ASP A 46 11.95 24.36 -13.70
N ILE A 47 12.40 23.40 -12.90
CA ILE A 47 11.79 23.08 -11.61
C ILE A 47 12.30 24.11 -10.60
N SER A 48 11.67 25.28 -10.56
CA SER A 48 11.83 26.25 -9.50
C SER A 48 10.58 26.28 -8.60
N GLU A 49 10.82 26.04 -7.31
CA GLU A 49 9.91 26.27 -6.19
C GLU A 49 8.67 25.37 -6.09
N MET A 50 8.88 24.11 -5.77
CA MET A 50 7.86 23.32 -5.07
C MET A 50 7.79 23.80 -3.61
N THR A 51 6.60 24.27 -3.21
CA THR A 51 6.24 24.40 -1.79
C THR A 51 6.60 23.10 -1.04
N PRO A 52 7.08 23.18 0.24
CA PRO A 52 7.48 21.99 0.98
C PRO A 52 6.29 21.05 1.05
N SER A 53 6.33 19.99 0.26
CA SER A 53 5.33 18.94 0.31
C SER A 53 5.43 18.28 1.68
N GLN A 54 4.29 18.05 2.34
CA GLN A 54 4.18 17.34 3.63
C GLN A 54 4.57 15.85 3.52
N HIS A 55 5.49 15.51 2.64
CA HIS A 55 5.95 14.15 2.45
C HIS A 55 7.17 13.92 3.34
N PRO A 56 7.16 12.87 4.18
CA PRO A 56 8.36 12.50 4.90
C PRO A 56 9.45 12.21 3.86
N GLY A 57 10.59 12.80 4.08
CA GLY A 57 11.78 12.53 3.29
C GLY A 57 12.20 11.06 3.37
N PRO A 58 13.34 10.70 2.79
CA PRO A 58 13.90 9.37 2.90
C PRO A 58 14.06 8.96 4.37
N PHE A 59 14.23 7.66 4.61
CA PHE A 59 14.53 7.16 5.95
C PHE A 59 15.69 7.92 6.61
N HIS A 60 15.54 8.25 7.87
CA HIS A 60 16.59 8.87 8.68
C HIS A 60 17.08 7.93 9.76
N GLN A 61 18.38 7.68 9.80
CA GLN A 61 19.03 6.82 10.76
C GLN A 61 19.10 7.48 12.15
N ILE A 62 18.94 6.71 13.20
CA ILE A 62 19.12 7.18 14.57
C ILE A 62 20.57 6.94 14.99
N GLY A 63 21.38 8.01 15.04
CA GLY A 63 22.81 7.90 15.31
C GLY A 63 23.49 6.90 14.36
N ASP A 64 24.40 6.09 14.91
CA ASP A 64 25.08 5.02 14.16
C ASP A 64 24.38 3.65 14.34
N SER A 65 23.09 3.64 14.67
CA SER A 65 22.36 2.40 14.92
C SER A 65 21.69 1.83 13.67
N ASP A 66 21.32 0.56 13.72
CA ASP A 66 20.53 -0.12 12.70
C ASP A 66 19.01 0.19 12.85
N ILE A 67 18.68 1.45 13.04
CA ILE A 67 17.30 1.94 13.18
C ILE A 67 17.10 3.14 12.25
N TRP A 68 16.14 3.01 11.33
CA TRP A 68 15.75 4.06 10.39
C TRP A 68 14.29 4.41 10.57
N ILE A 69 13.98 5.68 10.78
CA ILE A 69 12.62 6.18 10.93
C ILE A 69 12.15 6.82 9.62
N TYR A 70 10.91 6.59 9.27
CA TYR A 70 10.26 7.08 8.05
C TYR A 70 9.23 8.17 8.34
N SER A 71 8.41 7.99 9.37
CA SER A 71 7.31 8.92 9.71
C SER A 71 6.96 8.86 11.19
N ALA A 72 6.25 9.89 11.68
CA ALA A 72 5.80 9.96 13.07
C ALA A 72 4.34 10.44 13.15
N PHE A 73 3.54 9.79 13.98
CA PHE A 73 2.10 10.02 14.13
C PHE A 73 1.71 10.21 15.59
N TYR A 74 0.82 11.14 15.83
CA TYR A 74 0.20 11.30 17.14
C TYR A 74 -0.93 10.29 17.33
N GLU A 75 -0.91 9.61 18.46
CA GLU A 75 -2.01 8.75 18.92
C GLU A 75 -2.64 9.37 20.16
N PRO A 76 -3.91 9.83 20.05
CA PRO A 76 -4.64 10.28 21.21
C PRO A 76 -4.95 9.12 22.17
N VAL A 77 -5.29 9.44 23.39
CA VAL A 77 -5.78 8.47 24.37
C VAL A 77 -6.96 7.71 23.78
N LYS A 78 -6.89 6.38 23.81
CA LYS A 78 -7.99 5.47 23.46
C LYS A 78 -8.37 4.67 24.70
N GLN A 79 -9.58 4.11 24.68
CA GLN A 79 -10.03 3.20 25.73
C GLN A 79 -9.01 2.06 25.93
N GLY A 80 -8.43 1.95 27.14
CA GLY A 80 -7.39 0.98 27.46
C GLY A 80 -5.93 1.44 27.23
N VAL A 81 -5.71 2.71 26.83
CA VAL A 81 -4.37 3.33 26.75
C VAL A 81 -4.34 4.55 27.68
N ASP A 82 -3.49 4.51 28.69
CA ASP A 82 -3.50 5.49 29.80
C ASP A 82 -2.99 6.89 29.41
N ALA A 83 -2.27 7.03 28.31
CA ALA A 83 -1.68 8.30 27.89
C ALA A 83 -1.56 8.42 26.37
N PRO A 84 -1.61 9.66 25.82
CA PRO A 84 -1.32 9.89 24.42
C PRO A 84 0.15 9.56 24.12
N MET A 85 0.44 9.20 22.87
CA MET A 85 1.79 8.87 22.44
C MET A 85 2.09 9.36 21.03
N ILE A 86 3.37 9.46 20.71
CA ILE A 86 3.85 9.51 19.33
C ILE A 86 4.27 8.11 18.94
N ARG A 87 3.78 7.64 17.81
CA ARG A 87 4.23 6.41 17.18
C ARG A 87 5.02 6.76 15.93
N ALA A 88 6.32 6.47 15.95
CA ALA A 88 7.14 6.56 14.75
C ALA A 88 7.20 5.20 14.05
N LEU A 89 7.18 5.23 12.73
CA LEU A 89 7.26 4.06 11.86
C LEU A 89 8.61 4.05 11.17
N GLY A 90 9.18 2.87 11.01
CA GLY A 90 10.46 2.73 10.34
C GLY A 90 10.87 1.27 10.13
N VAL A 91 12.15 1.08 9.92
CA VAL A 91 12.80 -0.22 9.75
C VAL A 91 13.95 -0.33 10.74
N ALA A 92 14.06 -1.44 11.42
CA ALA A 92 15.16 -1.69 12.35
C ALA A 92 15.58 -3.16 12.36
N MET A 93 16.81 -3.41 12.81
CA MET A 93 17.28 -4.76 13.07
C MET A 93 16.46 -5.39 14.21
N ARG A 94 15.96 -6.60 14.02
CA ARG A 94 15.00 -7.27 14.92
C ARG A 94 15.51 -7.47 16.35
N ASN A 95 16.81 -7.73 16.50
CA ASN A 95 17.42 -7.91 17.82
C ASN A 95 17.39 -6.65 18.69
N LEU A 96 17.11 -5.48 18.09
CA LEU A 96 16.92 -4.20 18.78
C LEU A 96 15.49 -4.03 19.31
N SER A 97 14.58 -4.97 19.06
CA SER A 97 13.21 -4.91 19.59
C SER A 97 13.24 -4.91 21.14
N GLY A 98 12.55 -3.95 21.72
CA GLY A 98 12.55 -3.71 23.17
C GLY A 98 13.57 -2.68 23.63
N LEU A 99 14.48 -2.24 22.75
CA LEU A 99 15.44 -1.19 23.06
C LEU A 99 14.72 0.09 23.52
N ALA A 100 15.23 0.72 24.57
CA ALA A 100 14.81 2.04 25.00
C ALA A 100 15.62 3.10 24.26
N LEU A 101 14.93 4.09 23.70
CA LEU A 101 15.49 5.22 22.96
C LEU A 101 15.05 6.53 23.61
N SER A 102 15.75 7.60 23.35
CA SER A 102 15.32 8.93 23.77
C SER A 102 14.52 9.60 22.64
N CYS A 103 13.32 10.06 22.99
CA CYS A 103 12.45 10.83 22.12
C CYS A 103 12.47 12.30 22.58
N HIS A 104 12.93 13.19 21.72
CA HIS A 104 12.97 14.64 21.95
C HIS A 104 11.74 15.24 21.28
N VAL A 105 10.73 15.52 22.10
CA VAL A 105 9.43 16.03 21.63
C VAL A 105 9.43 17.55 21.69
N THR A 106 9.30 18.19 20.54
CA THR A 106 9.14 19.64 20.39
C THR A 106 7.67 19.98 20.29
N TYR A 107 7.19 20.88 21.13
CA TYR A 107 5.79 21.33 21.20
C TYR A 107 5.55 22.62 20.40
N GLU A 108 4.27 22.99 20.20
CA GLU A 108 3.87 24.21 19.48
C GLU A 108 4.48 25.49 20.11
N ASP A 109 4.71 25.50 21.42
CA ASP A 109 5.37 26.61 22.15
C ASP A 109 6.91 26.58 22.05
N ARG A 110 7.46 25.73 21.18
CA ARG A 110 8.90 25.49 20.99
C ARG A 110 9.63 24.91 22.19
N SER A 111 8.93 24.55 23.26
CA SER A 111 9.54 23.81 24.36
C SER A 111 9.89 22.39 23.92
N VAL A 112 10.95 21.82 24.48
CA VAL A 112 11.39 20.46 24.19
C VAL A 112 11.34 19.64 25.49
N THR A 113 10.81 18.44 25.38
CA THR A 113 10.83 17.45 26.48
C THR A 113 11.44 16.15 25.97
N THR A 114 12.41 15.64 26.71
CA THR A 114 12.98 14.32 26.41
C THR A 114 12.30 13.25 27.24
N VAL A 115 11.76 12.24 26.56
CA VAL A 115 11.10 11.09 27.18
C VAL A 115 11.72 9.79 26.69
N SER A 116 11.60 8.72 27.48
CA SER A 116 12.04 7.39 27.05
C SER A 116 10.98 6.76 26.15
N GLY A 117 11.38 6.39 24.92
CA GLY A 117 10.58 5.61 23.99
C GLY A 117 11.00 4.14 23.99
N ARG A 118 10.18 3.30 23.35
CA ARG A 118 10.46 1.87 23.22
C ARG A 118 10.26 1.40 21.78
N LEU A 119 11.30 0.78 21.22
CA LEU A 119 11.26 0.16 19.91
C LEU A 119 10.56 -1.20 19.95
N ARG A 120 9.72 -1.50 18.96
CA ARG A 120 9.07 -2.80 18.76
C ARG A 120 9.16 -3.19 17.29
N ALA A 121 9.75 -4.34 17.01
CA ALA A 121 9.71 -4.94 15.66
C ALA A 121 8.34 -5.57 15.40
N ALA A 122 7.87 -5.48 14.15
CA ALA A 122 6.72 -6.23 13.69
C ALA A 122 7.00 -7.74 13.72
N LEU A 123 5.97 -8.53 14.01
CA LEU A 123 6.11 -10.00 14.10
C LEU A 123 6.25 -10.63 12.72
N ASP A 124 5.64 -10.03 11.71
CA ASP A 124 5.68 -10.51 10.33
C ASP A 124 6.97 -10.04 9.62
N HIS A 125 8.05 -10.77 9.87
CA HIS A 125 9.39 -10.46 9.37
C HIS A 125 9.99 -11.54 8.47
N HIS A 126 9.30 -12.68 8.30
CA HIS A 126 9.74 -13.80 7.44
C HIS A 126 11.23 -14.16 7.58
N HIS A 127 11.74 -14.18 8.82
CA HIS A 127 13.14 -14.47 9.16
C HIS A 127 14.21 -13.50 8.62
N LYS A 128 13.81 -12.37 8.01
CA LYS A 128 14.76 -11.31 7.65
C LYS A 128 15.42 -10.72 8.90
N SER A 129 16.63 -10.20 8.76
CA SER A 129 17.36 -9.55 9.86
C SER A 129 16.70 -8.25 10.30
N TYR A 130 16.16 -7.50 9.34
CA TYR A 130 15.40 -6.27 9.57
C TYR A 130 13.90 -6.53 9.50
N SER A 131 13.14 -5.66 10.17
CA SER A 131 11.68 -5.68 10.17
C SER A 131 11.12 -4.27 10.20
N ALA A 132 9.91 -4.10 9.68
CA ALA A 132 9.11 -2.95 10.02
C ALA A 132 9.08 -2.78 11.54
N SER A 133 9.27 -1.56 12.01
CA SER A 133 9.44 -1.29 13.43
C SER A 133 8.66 -0.05 13.86
N PHE A 134 8.20 -0.07 15.09
CA PHE A 134 7.42 0.99 15.71
C PHE A 134 8.17 1.51 16.93
N LEU A 135 8.37 2.81 17.00
CA LEU A 135 8.91 3.47 18.18
C LEU A 135 7.80 4.24 18.89
N TYR A 136 7.56 3.88 20.14
CA TYR A 136 6.51 4.45 20.99
C TYR A 136 7.11 5.45 21.96
N CYS A 137 6.71 6.71 21.87
CA CYS A 137 7.14 7.79 22.75
C CYS A 137 5.93 8.34 23.50
N PRO A 138 5.87 8.24 24.83
CA PRO A 138 4.77 8.82 25.60
C PRO A 138 4.80 10.34 25.49
N VAL A 139 3.62 10.95 25.34
CA VAL A 139 3.45 12.40 25.38
C VAL A 139 2.96 12.79 26.76
N THR A 140 3.63 13.74 27.39
CA THR A 140 3.30 14.20 28.75
C THR A 140 2.59 15.54 28.71
N GLY A 141 1.57 15.68 29.58
CA GLY A 141 0.79 16.92 29.70
C GLY A 141 -0.23 17.11 28.55
N THR A 142 -0.74 18.34 28.44
CA THR A 142 -1.80 18.73 27.51
C THR A 142 -1.28 19.46 26.26
N ARG A 143 0.03 19.71 26.19
CA ARG A 143 0.66 20.42 25.07
C ARG A 143 0.64 19.55 23.81
N LYS A 144 0.42 20.19 22.66
CA LYS A 144 0.36 19.51 21.39
C LYS A 144 1.78 19.38 20.80
N PRO A 145 2.29 18.16 20.52
CA PRO A 145 3.59 17.97 19.90
C PRO A 145 3.57 18.40 18.43
N SER A 146 4.63 19.09 17.99
CA SER A 146 4.80 19.51 16.59
C SER A 146 5.82 18.65 15.85
N PHE A 147 6.95 18.38 16.53
CA PHE A 147 8.03 17.58 15.97
C PHE A 147 8.54 16.57 17.00
N VAL A 148 9.21 15.54 16.51
CA VAL A 148 9.93 14.58 17.33
C VAL A 148 11.25 14.20 16.67
N ALA A 149 12.33 14.17 17.44
CA ALA A 149 13.60 13.63 17.02
C ALA A 149 14.04 12.50 17.97
N PHE A 150 14.97 11.69 17.53
CA PHE A 150 15.36 10.48 18.25
C PHE A 150 16.87 10.41 18.44
N SER A 151 17.29 9.82 19.57
CA SER A 151 18.69 9.51 19.85
C SER A 151 18.79 8.20 20.66
N LEU A 152 19.96 7.58 20.67
CA LEU A 152 20.19 6.34 21.40
C LEU A 152 20.14 6.58 22.92
N ASN A 153 20.57 7.76 23.36
CA ASN A 153 20.48 8.16 24.75
C ASN A 153 20.18 9.67 24.87
N LYS A 154 19.77 10.10 26.06
CA LYS A 154 19.33 11.47 26.33
C LYS A 154 20.38 12.57 26.20
N HIS A 155 21.66 12.19 26.16
CA HIS A 155 22.78 13.13 26.09
C HIS A 155 23.30 13.34 24.66
N GLU A 156 22.87 12.51 23.71
CA GLU A 156 23.17 12.67 22.30
C GLU A 156 22.31 13.78 21.69
N THR A 157 22.93 14.56 20.82
CA THR A 157 22.20 15.48 19.96
C THR A 157 21.35 14.67 18.98
N PRO A 158 20.03 14.85 18.96
CA PRO A 158 19.20 14.16 18.00
C PRO A 158 19.50 14.60 16.58
N GLY A 159 19.32 13.70 15.62
CA GLY A 159 19.51 13.98 14.21
C GLY A 159 18.30 14.70 13.60
N HIS A 160 17.63 14.06 12.68
CA HIS A 160 16.48 14.61 11.97
C HIS A 160 15.25 14.78 12.85
N GLU A 161 14.54 15.90 12.70
CA GLU A 161 13.25 16.15 13.32
C GLU A 161 12.12 15.74 12.37
N PHE A 162 11.24 14.85 12.82
CA PHE A 162 10.05 14.43 12.10
C PHE A 162 8.85 15.26 12.53
N GLN A 163 8.12 15.78 11.56
CA GLN A 163 6.82 16.38 11.85
C GLN A 163 5.87 15.31 12.41
N VAL A 164 5.20 15.62 13.51
CA VAL A 164 4.19 14.74 14.10
C VAL A 164 2.86 14.93 13.38
N MET A 165 2.42 13.92 12.65
CA MET A 165 1.16 13.93 11.93
C MET A 165 0.00 13.56 12.84
N PHE A 166 -1.05 14.37 12.83
CA PHE A 166 -2.26 14.16 13.61
C PHE A 166 -3.36 13.48 12.80
N PRO A 167 -4.22 12.67 13.44
CA PRO A 167 -5.45 12.24 12.78
C PRO A 167 -6.24 13.47 12.35
N ALA A 168 -6.85 13.43 11.18
CA ALA A 168 -7.69 14.53 10.70
C ALA A 168 -8.87 14.77 11.67
N SER A 169 -9.30 16.01 11.75
CA SER A 169 -10.47 16.40 12.56
C SER A 169 -11.80 16.04 11.90
N LYS A 170 -11.79 15.87 10.58
CA LYS A 170 -12.98 15.59 9.76
C LYS A 170 -12.66 14.52 8.72
N ARG A 171 -13.60 13.61 8.54
CA ARG A 171 -13.59 12.63 7.46
C ARG A 171 -13.85 13.34 6.12
N GLU A 172 -13.06 13.02 5.12
CA GLU A 172 -13.12 13.62 3.79
C GLU A 172 -13.52 12.61 2.71
N ARG A 173 -13.27 11.32 2.97
CA ARG A 173 -13.42 10.24 1.99
C ARG A 173 -14.07 9.01 2.62
N THR A 174 -14.75 8.22 1.79
CA THR A 174 -15.25 6.92 2.21
C THR A 174 -14.15 5.87 2.07
N PHE A 175 -13.53 5.77 0.88
CA PHE A 175 -12.52 4.76 0.60
C PHE A 175 -11.21 5.37 0.10
N THR A 176 -10.11 4.94 0.70
CA THR A 176 -8.76 5.12 0.15
C THR A 176 -8.13 3.77 -0.11
N VAL A 177 -7.41 3.63 -1.21
CA VAL A 177 -6.62 2.45 -1.55
C VAL A 177 -5.16 2.70 -1.21
N CYS A 178 -4.55 1.79 -0.48
CA CYS A 178 -3.13 1.73 -0.20
C CYS A 178 -2.50 0.61 -1.03
N TYR A 179 -1.79 0.95 -2.08
CA TYR A 179 -0.91 0.02 -2.75
C TYR A 179 0.36 -0.21 -1.92
N SER A 180 0.86 -1.43 -1.96
CA SER A 180 2.14 -1.74 -1.34
C SER A 180 3.32 -1.09 -2.09
N VAL A 181 4.55 -1.47 -1.74
CA VAL A 181 5.75 -0.90 -2.37
C VAL A 181 5.89 -1.39 -3.81
N ILE A 182 6.02 -0.46 -4.74
CA ILE A 182 6.34 -0.71 -6.14
C ILE A 182 7.86 -0.69 -6.31
N TYR A 183 8.44 -1.79 -6.80
CA TYR A 183 9.89 -2.00 -6.90
C TYR A 183 10.27 -2.80 -8.18
N GLY A 184 11.58 -2.97 -8.43
CA GLY A 184 12.08 -3.79 -9.52
C GLY A 184 11.85 -3.19 -10.91
N ASN A 185 11.84 -1.86 -11.03
CA ASN A 185 11.52 -1.15 -12.28
C ASN A 185 10.15 -1.55 -12.85
N TYR A 186 9.18 -1.70 -11.94
CA TYR A 186 7.82 -2.09 -12.29
C TYR A 186 7.25 -1.21 -13.41
N ASP A 187 6.91 -1.81 -14.54
CA ASP A 187 6.38 -1.11 -15.72
C ASP A 187 5.10 -1.76 -16.28
N CYS A 188 4.38 -2.52 -15.45
CA CYS A 188 3.07 -3.09 -15.79
C CYS A 188 1.97 -2.02 -15.77
N TYR A 189 2.08 -1.04 -16.67
CA TYR A 189 1.19 0.12 -16.72
C TYR A 189 -0.27 -0.26 -16.96
N SER A 190 -0.54 -1.28 -17.77
CA SER A 190 -1.90 -1.74 -18.06
C SER A 190 -2.58 -2.33 -16.83
N MET A 191 -1.87 -3.13 -16.04
CA MET A 191 -2.38 -3.67 -14.79
C MET A 191 -2.66 -2.55 -13.78
N LEU A 192 -1.72 -1.62 -13.62
CA LEU A 192 -1.88 -0.49 -12.72
C LEU A 192 -3.07 0.39 -13.12
N LEU A 193 -3.23 0.70 -14.41
CA LEU A 193 -4.36 1.46 -14.93
C LEU A 193 -5.69 0.74 -14.68
N GLN A 194 -5.74 -0.57 -14.92
CA GLN A 194 -6.93 -1.39 -14.67
C GLN A 194 -7.27 -1.40 -13.18
N SER A 195 -6.28 -1.60 -12.32
CA SER A 195 -6.45 -1.62 -10.86
C SER A 195 -7.03 -0.30 -10.36
N ILE A 196 -6.43 0.83 -10.74
CA ILE A 196 -6.90 2.16 -10.31
C ILE A 196 -8.33 2.40 -10.83
N THR A 197 -8.58 2.12 -12.11
CA THR A 197 -9.89 2.34 -12.73
C THR A 197 -10.98 1.48 -12.06
N TYR A 198 -10.70 0.20 -11.86
CA TYR A 198 -11.61 -0.72 -11.20
C TYR A 198 -11.91 -0.28 -9.76
N ASN A 199 -10.89 0.00 -8.97
CA ASN A 199 -11.07 0.42 -7.58
C ASN A 199 -11.87 1.75 -7.48
N ARG A 200 -11.67 2.67 -8.44
CA ARG A 200 -12.51 3.87 -8.55
C ARG A 200 -13.98 3.56 -8.82
N MET A 201 -14.25 2.61 -9.72
CA MET A 201 -15.63 2.16 -9.99
C MET A 201 -16.27 1.52 -8.75
N MET A 202 -15.47 0.87 -7.91
CA MET A 202 -15.92 0.27 -6.64
C MET A 202 -16.14 1.30 -5.52
N GLY A 203 -15.72 2.55 -5.71
CA GLY A 203 -15.93 3.65 -4.78
C GLY A 203 -14.66 4.25 -4.17
N ALA A 204 -13.46 3.85 -4.62
CA ALA A 204 -12.23 4.46 -4.14
C ALA A 204 -12.09 5.91 -4.62
N GLU A 205 -11.78 6.81 -3.69
CA GLU A 205 -11.69 8.25 -3.94
C GLU A 205 -10.25 8.74 -3.99
N HIS A 206 -9.33 8.02 -3.33
CA HIS A 206 -7.91 8.36 -3.31
C HIS A 206 -7.03 7.12 -3.23
N PHE A 207 -5.78 7.26 -3.72
CA PHE A 207 -4.79 6.20 -3.79
C PHE A 207 -3.47 6.65 -3.17
N PHE A 208 -2.84 5.75 -2.43
CA PHE A 208 -1.46 5.89 -1.98
C PHE A 208 -0.61 4.81 -2.64
N LEU A 209 0.59 5.20 -3.05
CA LEU A 209 1.56 4.31 -3.67
C LEU A 209 2.96 4.63 -3.14
N TYR A 210 3.71 3.60 -2.76
CA TYR A 210 5.10 3.72 -2.31
C TYR A 210 6.03 3.32 -3.44
N ASN A 211 6.72 4.30 -4.03
CA ASN A 211 7.58 4.08 -5.18
C ASN A 211 9.04 3.89 -4.74
N GLN A 212 9.56 2.69 -4.97
CA GLN A 212 11.00 2.43 -4.89
C GLN A 212 11.64 2.59 -6.27
N THR A 213 11.16 1.81 -7.25
CA THR A 213 11.61 1.92 -8.64
C THR A 213 10.47 1.54 -9.58
N MET A 214 10.18 2.44 -10.52
CA MET A 214 9.09 2.30 -11.50
C MET A 214 9.60 2.59 -12.91
N GLY A 215 9.09 1.83 -13.89
CA GLY A 215 9.38 2.07 -15.29
C GLY A 215 8.59 3.25 -15.86
N PRO A 216 9.01 3.79 -17.01
CA PRO A 216 8.49 5.05 -17.54
C PRO A 216 7.00 5.00 -17.91
N ARG A 217 6.45 3.85 -18.31
CA ARG A 217 5.03 3.73 -18.68
C ARG A 217 4.14 3.69 -17.45
N ALA A 218 4.55 2.96 -16.41
CA ALA A 218 3.85 2.95 -15.14
C ALA A 218 3.92 4.32 -14.45
N ASP A 219 5.08 4.99 -14.51
CA ASP A 219 5.27 6.35 -14.00
C ASP A 219 4.34 7.36 -14.71
N ALA A 220 4.15 7.25 -16.02
CA ALA A 220 3.21 8.11 -16.76
C ALA A 220 1.75 7.92 -16.30
N VAL A 221 1.33 6.67 -16.01
CA VAL A 221 0.00 6.38 -15.43
C VAL A 221 -0.13 7.03 -14.04
N VAL A 222 0.88 6.85 -13.20
CA VAL A 222 0.88 7.40 -11.84
C VAL A 222 0.81 8.91 -11.86
N ARG A 223 1.63 9.59 -12.68
CA ARG A 223 1.59 11.05 -12.84
C ARG A 223 0.23 11.56 -13.27
N HIS A 224 -0.40 10.90 -14.23
CA HIS A 224 -1.75 11.26 -14.66
C HIS A 224 -2.74 11.29 -13.48
N PHE A 225 -2.72 10.30 -12.60
CA PHE A 225 -3.61 10.29 -11.44
C PHE A 225 -3.17 11.23 -10.31
N GLN A 226 -1.88 11.56 -10.22
CA GLN A 226 -1.38 12.65 -9.35
C GLN A 226 -1.89 14.02 -9.85
N ASP A 227 -1.82 14.29 -11.15
CA ASP A 227 -2.31 15.52 -11.76
C ASP A 227 -3.82 15.70 -11.57
N LEU A 228 -4.56 14.60 -11.53
CA LEU A 228 -5.99 14.59 -11.16
C LEU A 228 -6.25 14.80 -9.66
N GLY A 229 -5.22 14.87 -8.84
CA GLY A 229 -5.32 15.07 -7.38
C GLY A 229 -5.86 13.86 -6.60
N ILE A 230 -5.93 12.68 -7.22
CA ILE A 230 -6.49 11.48 -6.60
C ILE A 230 -5.43 10.43 -6.21
N MET A 231 -4.15 10.71 -6.42
CA MET A 231 -3.06 9.82 -6.05
C MET A 231 -1.96 10.56 -5.30
N THR A 232 -1.49 9.97 -4.22
CA THR A 232 -0.31 10.39 -3.47
C THR A 232 0.78 9.34 -3.67
N VAL A 233 1.94 9.77 -4.17
CA VAL A 233 3.11 8.91 -4.32
C VAL A 233 4.13 9.28 -3.26
N LEU A 234 4.59 8.29 -2.52
CA LEU A 234 5.60 8.43 -1.49
C LEU A 234 6.88 7.70 -1.91
N SER A 235 8.02 8.30 -1.68
CA SER A 235 9.31 7.68 -1.97
C SER A 235 9.60 6.55 -0.98
N MET A 236 10.11 5.41 -1.49
CA MET A 236 10.58 4.29 -0.70
C MET A 236 12.02 3.96 -1.14
N PRO A 237 13.05 4.54 -0.52
CA PRO A 237 14.43 4.25 -0.87
C PRO A 237 14.76 2.76 -0.74
N GLU A 238 15.66 2.27 -1.60
CA GLU A 238 16.06 0.85 -1.57
C GLU A 238 16.63 0.44 -0.21
N PHE A 239 17.53 1.24 0.34
CA PHE A 239 18.04 1.00 1.68
C PHE A 239 17.37 1.97 2.69
N PRO A 240 16.94 1.53 3.86
CA PRO A 240 16.99 0.15 4.41
C PRO A 240 15.81 -0.74 3.99
N ALA A 241 14.93 -0.30 3.08
CA ALA A 241 13.68 -1.00 2.79
C ALA A 241 13.90 -2.43 2.28
N ASN A 242 14.92 -2.68 1.45
CA ASN A 242 15.25 -3.99 0.90
C ASN A 242 15.69 -5.01 1.95
N GLU A 243 16.16 -4.55 3.11
CA GLU A 243 16.60 -5.43 4.19
C GLU A 243 15.44 -6.08 4.94
N ALA A 244 14.25 -5.49 4.89
CA ALA A 244 13.04 -6.04 5.47
C ALA A 244 12.19 -6.81 4.43
N TRP A 245 11.22 -7.60 4.91
CA TRP A 245 10.37 -8.42 4.05
C TRP A 245 9.56 -7.56 3.07
N TYR A 246 9.50 -8.01 1.81
CA TYR A 246 8.81 -7.33 0.69
C TYR A 246 9.08 -5.83 0.66
N HIS A 247 10.38 -5.44 0.67
CA HIS A 247 10.79 -4.03 0.58
C HIS A 247 10.12 -3.13 1.62
N SER A 248 9.95 -3.64 2.84
CA SER A 248 9.27 -2.95 3.96
C SER A 248 7.75 -2.74 3.74
N GLN A 249 7.09 -3.64 3.03
CA GLN A 249 5.64 -3.58 2.78
C GLN A 249 4.84 -3.31 4.05
N ILE A 250 5.14 -4.00 5.16
CA ILE A 250 4.44 -3.82 6.43
C ILE A 250 4.56 -2.38 6.95
N MET A 251 5.74 -1.76 6.79
CA MET A 251 5.93 -0.36 7.19
C MET A 251 5.10 0.57 6.29
N ALA A 252 5.15 0.38 4.97
CA ALA A 252 4.40 1.17 3.99
C ALA A 252 2.89 1.10 4.22
N ILE A 253 2.35 -0.10 4.43
CA ILE A 253 0.92 -0.33 4.74
C ILE A 253 0.51 0.43 6.02
N ASN A 254 1.30 0.30 7.09
CA ASN A 254 1.01 1.00 8.33
C ASN A 254 1.11 2.52 8.17
N ASP A 255 2.11 3.04 7.46
CA ASP A 255 2.24 4.46 7.17
C ASP A 255 1.00 4.97 6.41
N CYS A 256 0.54 4.26 5.40
CA CYS A 256 -0.68 4.59 4.66
C CYS A 256 -1.92 4.62 5.56
N ILE A 257 -2.12 3.60 6.39
CA ILE A 257 -3.25 3.53 7.33
C ILE A 257 -3.22 4.71 8.29
N TYR A 258 -2.04 5.03 8.85
CA TYR A 258 -1.90 6.15 9.79
C TYR A 258 -2.15 7.50 9.13
N ARG A 259 -1.69 7.72 7.90
CA ARG A 259 -1.96 8.94 7.12
C ARG A 259 -3.42 9.15 6.84
N ASN A 260 -4.17 8.07 6.63
CA ASN A 260 -5.58 8.12 6.28
C ASN A 260 -6.50 8.04 7.51
N ARG A 261 -5.95 7.99 8.73
CA ARG A 261 -6.73 7.93 9.96
C ARG A 261 -7.60 9.18 10.14
N ASN A 262 -8.89 8.99 10.24
CA ASN A 262 -9.95 10.00 10.27
C ASN A 262 -10.11 10.82 8.95
N ILE A 263 -9.26 10.61 7.95
CA ILE A 263 -9.48 11.17 6.60
C ILE A 263 -10.43 10.25 5.85
N SER A 264 -10.17 8.96 5.87
CA SER A 264 -10.96 7.95 5.19
C SER A 264 -11.76 7.11 6.18
N GLU A 265 -12.95 6.71 5.78
CA GLU A 265 -13.76 5.77 6.59
C GLU A 265 -13.16 4.38 6.55
N PHE A 266 -12.77 3.96 5.36
CA PHE A 266 -12.14 2.67 5.11
C PHE A 266 -10.84 2.85 4.31
N VAL A 267 -9.89 2.01 4.60
CA VAL A 267 -8.63 1.90 3.85
C VAL A 267 -8.55 0.48 3.31
N ALA A 268 -8.57 0.34 1.99
CA ALA A 268 -8.33 -0.94 1.32
C ALA A 268 -6.83 -1.11 1.08
N VAL A 269 -6.27 -2.22 1.53
CA VAL A 269 -4.87 -2.58 1.32
C VAL A 269 -4.84 -3.70 0.29
N VAL A 270 -4.28 -3.43 -0.88
CA VAL A 270 -4.21 -4.36 -2.01
C VAL A 270 -2.94 -4.13 -2.82
N ASP A 271 -2.49 -5.15 -3.54
CA ASP A 271 -1.47 -5.00 -4.57
C ASP A 271 -2.13 -4.60 -5.91
N PRO A 272 -1.37 -4.04 -6.87
CA PRO A 272 -1.95 -3.61 -8.15
C PRO A 272 -2.65 -4.71 -8.97
N ASP A 273 -2.38 -5.97 -8.68
CA ASP A 273 -2.98 -7.16 -9.30
C ASP A 273 -4.03 -7.84 -8.40
N GLU A 274 -4.39 -7.20 -7.29
CA GLU A 274 -5.44 -7.67 -6.38
C GLU A 274 -6.72 -6.83 -6.53
N PHE A 275 -7.87 -7.53 -6.57
CA PHE A 275 -9.18 -6.91 -6.77
C PHE A 275 -10.18 -7.39 -5.73
N ILE A 276 -10.72 -6.46 -4.94
CA ILE A 276 -11.84 -6.75 -4.03
C ILE A 276 -13.13 -6.69 -4.84
N MET A 277 -13.66 -7.87 -5.19
CA MET A 277 -14.80 -8.01 -6.10
C MET A 277 -16.09 -8.35 -5.37
N PRO A 278 -17.07 -7.46 -5.38
CA PRO A 278 -18.41 -7.78 -4.94
C PRO A 278 -19.08 -8.83 -5.85
N VAL A 279 -19.59 -9.93 -5.27
CA VAL A 279 -20.28 -10.97 -6.04
C VAL A 279 -21.78 -10.67 -6.20
N GLN A 280 -22.39 -10.03 -5.21
CA GLN A 280 -23.84 -9.78 -5.14
C GLN A 280 -24.18 -8.29 -5.03
N HIS A 281 -23.20 -7.42 -5.13
CA HIS A 281 -23.33 -5.97 -4.95
C HIS A 281 -22.56 -5.22 -6.04
N HIS A 282 -22.91 -3.96 -6.26
CA HIS A 282 -22.27 -3.14 -7.32
C HIS A 282 -21.14 -2.25 -6.82
N SER A 283 -20.95 -2.15 -5.51
CA SER A 283 -19.91 -1.31 -4.90
C SER A 283 -19.43 -1.87 -3.57
N TRP A 284 -18.26 -1.43 -3.11
CA TRP A 284 -17.76 -1.77 -1.78
C TRP A 284 -18.67 -1.24 -0.68
N GLY A 285 -19.26 -0.06 -0.86
CA GLY A 285 -20.20 0.51 0.11
C GLY A 285 -21.41 -0.39 0.36
N GLU A 286 -21.98 -0.98 -0.70
CA GLU A 286 -23.08 -1.92 -0.58
C GLU A 286 -22.68 -3.22 0.13
N VAL A 287 -21.48 -3.77 -0.18
CA VAL A 287 -20.95 -4.96 0.50
C VAL A 287 -20.79 -4.70 1.99
N LEU A 288 -20.09 -3.61 2.33
CA LEU A 288 -19.81 -3.30 3.73
C LEU A 288 -21.08 -3.03 4.51
N LYS A 289 -22.03 -2.33 3.91
CA LYS A 289 -23.36 -2.13 4.52
C LYS A 289 -24.07 -3.46 4.78
N ALA A 290 -24.13 -4.34 3.78
CA ALA A 290 -24.80 -5.63 3.93
C ALA A 290 -24.13 -6.51 4.99
N VAL A 291 -22.80 -6.52 5.08
CA VAL A 291 -22.04 -7.25 6.10
C VAL A 291 -22.32 -6.66 7.49
N THR A 292 -22.21 -5.33 7.62
CA THR A 292 -22.45 -4.66 8.90
C THR A 292 -23.87 -4.85 9.40
N ASP A 293 -24.88 -4.69 8.54
CA ASP A 293 -26.29 -4.92 8.90
C ASP A 293 -26.52 -6.35 9.39
N ARG A 294 -25.84 -7.34 8.79
CA ARG A 294 -25.89 -8.75 9.22
C ARG A 294 -25.24 -8.95 10.60
N GLU A 295 -24.03 -8.41 10.82
CA GLU A 295 -23.31 -8.55 12.08
C GLU A 295 -24.09 -7.91 13.25
N ILE A 296 -24.69 -6.72 13.01
CA ILE A 296 -25.57 -6.05 13.99
C ILE A 296 -26.79 -6.93 14.30
N LYS A 297 -27.46 -7.46 13.27
CA LYS A 297 -28.63 -8.33 13.42
C LYS A 297 -28.33 -9.60 14.23
N GLU A 298 -27.13 -10.16 14.02
CA GLU A 298 -26.68 -11.36 14.73
C GLU A 298 -26.05 -11.06 16.11
N LYS A 299 -26.04 -9.78 16.54
CA LYS A 299 -25.49 -9.31 17.80
C LYS A 299 -24.00 -9.65 18.01
N ARG A 300 -23.24 -9.75 16.93
CA ARG A 300 -21.81 -10.10 16.97
C ARG A 300 -20.88 -8.90 17.17
N GLY A 301 -21.40 -7.70 17.21
CA GLY A 301 -20.66 -6.50 17.55
C GLY A 301 -21.13 -5.26 16.79
N GLU A 302 -21.00 -4.09 17.43
CA GLU A 302 -21.35 -2.79 16.83
C GLU A 302 -20.16 -2.14 16.13
N ASN A 303 -18.92 -2.62 16.39
CA ASN A 303 -17.69 -2.02 15.88
C ASN A 303 -16.86 -3.04 15.10
N VAL A 304 -17.07 -3.12 13.80
CA VAL A 304 -16.21 -3.90 12.90
C VAL A 304 -15.00 -3.06 12.55
N GLY A 305 -13.81 -3.50 13.00
CA GLY A 305 -12.56 -2.78 12.76
C GLY A 305 -11.82 -3.20 11.49
N VAL A 306 -12.06 -4.44 11.01
CA VAL A 306 -11.37 -5.01 9.84
C VAL A 306 -12.33 -5.90 9.07
N PHE A 307 -12.33 -5.76 7.75
CA PHE A 307 -12.97 -6.69 6.82
C PHE A 307 -11.88 -7.49 6.11
N ALA A 308 -11.96 -8.81 6.18
CA ALA A 308 -11.11 -9.72 5.44
C ALA A 308 -11.93 -10.39 4.34
N PHE A 309 -11.37 -10.45 3.14
CA PHE A 309 -11.99 -11.09 1.98
C PHE A 309 -11.33 -12.42 1.70
N GLU A 310 -12.13 -13.38 1.26
CA GLU A 310 -11.61 -14.67 0.80
C GLU A 310 -10.76 -14.45 -0.45
N HIS A 311 -9.58 -15.04 -0.45
CA HIS A 311 -8.61 -14.88 -1.51
C HIS A 311 -8.72 -16.03 -2.53
N SER A 312 -8.90 -15.67 -3.80
CA SER A 312 -8.87 -16.60 -4.93
C SER A 312 -7.75 -16.22 -5.89
N MET A 313 -6.92 -17.18 -6.24
CA MET A 313 -5.83 -16.97 -7.19
C MET A 313 -6.25 -17.38 -8.60
N PHE A 314 -5.91 -16.55 -9.57
CA PHE A 314 -6.14 -16.80 -10.98
C PHE A 314 -4.79 -16.94 -11.70
N CYS A 315 -4.62 -18.02 -12.45
CA CYS A 315 -3.44 -18.20 -13.28
C CYS A 315 -3.60 -17.40 -14.57
N ASN A 316 -2.62 -16.58 -14.87
CA ASN A 316 -2.60 -15.77 -16.09
C ASN A 316 -2.23 -16.65 -17.32
N ASN A 317 -3.08 -17.64 -17.62
CA ASN A 317 -2.94 -18.45 -18.83
C ASN A 317 -3.72 -17.79 -19.95
N ARG A 318 -3.03 -17.41 -21.02
CA ARG A 318 -3.71 -16.90 -22.21
C ARG A 318 -4.77 -17.89 -22.68
N LEU A 319 -5.95 -17.39 -22.99
CA LEU A 319 -6.99 -18.20 -23.62
C LEU A 319 -6.46 -18.71 -24.97
N ASN A 320 -6.61 -19.99 -25.24
CA ASN A 320 -6.39 -20.50 -26.59
C ASN A 320 -7.49 -19.95 -27.53
N ASN A 321 -7.28 -20.11 -28.85
CA ASN A 321 -8.19 -19.55 -29.85
C ASN A 321 -9.65 -20.01 -29.68
N THR A 322 -9.87 -21.24 -29.22
CA THR A 322 -11.22 -21.81 -29.00
C THR A 322 -11.87 -21.19 -27.73
N GLU A 323 -11.12 -21.07 -26.67
CA GLU A 323 -11.57 -20.44 -25.44
C GLU A 323 -11.88 -18.95 -25.68
N TRP A 324 -11.04 -18.26 -26.46
CA TRP A 324 -11.24 -16.88 -26.84
C TRP A 324 -12.49 -16.67 -27.70
N ALA A 325 -12.71 -17.54 -28.72
CA ALA A 325 -13.92 -17.48 -29.51
C ALA A 325 -15.19 -17.74 -28.70
N THR A 326 -15.12 -18.69 -27.76
CA THR A 326 -16.22 -18.98 -26.82
C THR A 326 -16.47 -17.79 -25.91
N PHE A 327 -15.42 -17.15 -25.41
CA PHE A 327 -15.49 -15.95 -24.60
C PHE A 327 -16.19 -14.82 -25.35
N LYS A 328 -15.72 -14.46 -26.56
CA LYS A 328 -16.34 -13.42 -27.39
C LYS A 328 -17.83 -13.66 -27.61
N LYS A 329 -18.21 -14.90 -27.92
CA LYS A 329 -19.60 -15.30 -28.12
C LYS A 329 -20.45 -15.13 -26.85
N ASN A 330 -19.97 -15.62 -25.72
CA ASN A 330 -20.70 -15.55 -24.45
C ASN A 330 -20.92 -14.11 -23.98
N PHE A 331 -20.04 -13.20 -24.38
CA PHE A 331 -20.09 -11.78 -24.02
C PHE A 331 -20.71 -10.90 -25.09
N GLN A 332 -21.10 -11.51 -26.23
CA GLN A 332 -21.62 -10.78 -27.38
C GLN A 332 -20.69 -9.64 -27.81
N LEU A 333 -19.37 -9.82 -27.66
CA LEU A 333 -18.39 -8.81 -28.03
C LEU A 333 -18.34 -8.66 -29.56
N SER A 334 -18.35 -7.43 -30.02
CA SER A 334 -18.02 -7.09 -31.40
C SER A 334 -16.55 -7.44 -31.71
N ASP A 335 -16.21 -7.57 -32.98
CA ASP A 335 -14.83 -7.82 -33.40
C ASP A 335 -13.88 -6.67 -32.99
N GLU A 336 -14.38 -5.45 -32.93
CA GLU A 336 -13.61 -4.28 -32.48
C GLU A 336 -13.32 -4.33 -30.98
N GLU A 337 -14.32 -4.65 -30.16
CA GLU A 337 -14.16 -4.84 -28.73
C GLU A 337 -13.23 -6.01 -28.42
N GLY A 338 -13.37 -7.13 -29.12
CA GLY A 338 -12.46 -8.26 -28.99
C GLY A 338 -11.02 -7.90 -29.31
N LYS A 339 -10.77 -7.19 -30.43
CA LYS A 339 -9.44 -6.70 -30.79
C LYS A 339 -8.91 -5.67 -29.79
N PHE A 340 -9.79 -4.83 -29.23
CA PHE A 340 -9.38 -3.87 -28.18
C PHE A 340 -8.91 -4.59 -26.92
N ILE A 341 -9.63 -5.61 -26.45
CA ILE A 341 -9.27 -6.42 -25.29
C ILE A 341 -7.95 -7.16 -25.54
N GLU A 342 -7.77 -7.77 -26.72
CA GLU A 342 -6.52 -8.45 -27.11
C GLU A 342 -5.33 -7.49 -27.16
N ARG A 343 -5.49 -6.30 -27.76
CA ARG A 343 -4.41 -5.32 -27.91
C ARG A 343 -3.96 -4.70 -26.61
N ASN A 344 -4.87 -4.57 -25.64
CA ASN A 344 -4.59 -3.91 -24.39
C ASN A 344 -4.34 -4.89 -23.22
N ASP A 345 -4.28 -6.21 -23.53
CA ASP A 345 -4.05 -7.27 -22.57
C ASP A 345 -4.93 -7.15 -21.32
N ILE A 346 -6.24 -6.90 -21.56
CA ILE A 346 -7.23 -6.72 -20.48
C ILE A 346 -7.58 -8.10 -19.91
N THR A 347 -6.66 -8.64 -19.13
CA THR A 347 -6.77 -9.97 -18.53
C THR A 347 -7.78 -10.01 -17.39
N THR A 348 -7.94 -8.92 -16.67
CA THR A 348 -8.80 -8.82 -15.49
C THR A 348 -10.26 -9.19 -15.78
N LEU A 349 -10.81 -8.77 -16.92
CA LEU A 349 -12.17 -9.17 -17.34
C LEU A 349 -12.27 -10.66 -17.65
N LEU A 350 -11.18 -11.28 -18.14
CA LEU A 350 -11.13 -12.71 -18.44
C LEU A 350 -11.07 -13.53 -17.16
N GLU A 351 -10.34 -13.07 -16.16
CA GLU A 351 -10.18 -13.73 -14.88
C GLU A 351 -11.48 -13.68 -14.07
N LEU A 352 -12.17 -12.54 -14.06
CA LEU A 352 -13.43 -12.33 -13.36
C LEU A 352 -14.51 -13.36 -13.71
N ARG A 353 -14.54 -13.86 -14.95
CA ARG A 353 -15.55 -14.82 -15.41
C ARG A 353 -15.13 -16.28 -15.35
N ARG A 354 -13.84 -16.58 -15.38
CA ARG A 354 -13.37 -17.97 -15.17
C ARG A 354 -13.81 -18.51 -13.82
N SER A 355 -13.96 -17.66 -12.83
CA SER A 355 -14.29 -18.02 -11.45
C SER A 355 -15.78 -18.26 -11.18
N ASN A 356 -16.68 -18.03 -12.14
CA ASN A 356 -18.13 -17.92 -11.88
C ASN A 356 -18.49 -16.89 -10.78
N LEU A 357 -17.55 -16.01 -10.42
CA LEU A 357 -17.76 -14.94 -9.41
C LEU A 357 -18.68 -13.84 -9.94
N LEU A 358 -18.78 -13.70 -11.27
CA LEU A 358 -19.76 -12.84 -11.91
C LEU A 358 -20.93 -13.70 -12.41
N ARG A 359 -21.83 -14.07 -11.52
CA ARG A 359 -23.20 -14.34 -11.92
C ARG A 359 -23.89 -12.98 -12.04
N PHE A 360 -24.02 -12.49 -13.26
CA PHE A 360 -25.05 -11.47 -13.49
C PHE A 360 -26.39 -12.16 -13.24
N PRO A 361 -27.30 -11.56 -12.46
CA PRO A 361 -28.67 -12.06 -12.42
C PRO A 361 -29.16 -12.07 -13.88
N ASP A 362 -29.79 -13.17 -14.28
CA ASP A 362 -30.48 -13.26 -15.55
C ASP A 362 -31.42 -12.06 -15.64
N VAL A 363 -31.18 -11.22 -16.66
CA VAL A 363 -32.08 -10.11 -17.04
C VAL A 363 -33.26 -10.68 -17.81
#